data_552009fdd429e481e6049f3b541f50e3
#
_entry.id   552009fdd429e481e6049f3b541f50e3
#
_cell.length_a   1.000
_cell.length_b   1.000
_cell.length_c   1.000
_cell.angle_alpha   90.00
_cell.angle_beta   90.00
_cell.angle_gamma   90.00
#
_symmetry.space_group_name_H-M   'P 1'
#
loop_
_entity.id
_entity.type
_entity.pdbx_description
1 polymer ?
#
loop_
_entity_poly.entity_id
_entity_poly.type
_entity_poly.pdbx_seq_one_letter_code
_entity_poly.pdbx_strand_id
1 'polypeptide(L)'
;LLGRLRASTGAVVDLRHDVVVGRAPAATPRPGRPSPELLIITDADKSASKVHCAVRVEDWDLAVEDLGSSNGTFLLRPGRAPRRLAPHSPEPLAVGDVISLADAATLTVEDADE
;
A
#
# COMPACT_ATOMS: atom_id res chain seq x y z
N LEU A 1 -15.63 4.26 4.30
CA LEU A 1 -14.88 3.26 3.54
C LEU A 1 -14.61 3.77 2.13
N LEU A 2 -13.34 4.02 1.83
CA LEU A 2 -12.96 4.60 0.54
C LEU A 2 -12.65 3.55 -0.52
N GLY A 3 -12.50 2.30 -0.12
CA GLY A 3 -12.17 1.21 -1.02
C GLY A 3 -11.58 0.04 -0.27
N ARG A 4 -11.01 -0.89 -1.03
CA ARG A 4 -10.33 -2.06 -0.49
C ARG A 4 -9.01 -2.25 -1.19
N LEU A 5 -8.05 -2.81 -0.47
CA LEU A 5 -6.81 -3.28 -1.06
C LEU A 5 -6.90 -4.79 -1.21
N ARG A 6 -6.70 -5.27 -2.42
CA ARG A 6 -6.61 -6.71 -2.67
C ARG A 6 -5.17 -7.04 -3.02
N ALA A 7 -4.55 -7.83 -2.18
CA ALA A 7 -3.19 -8.27 -2.43
C ALA A 7 -3.17 -9.49 -3.35
N SER A 8 -2.13 -9.61 -4.16
CA SER A 8 -1.93 -10.79 -5.02
C SER A 8 -1.78 -12.08 -4.22
N THR A 9 -1.49 -11.96 -2.93
CA THR A 9 -1.44 -13.10 -2.01
C THR A 9 -2.82 -13.62 -1.61
N GLY A 10 -3.89 -12.89 -1.93
CA GLY A 10 -5.26 -13.23 -1.58
C GLY A 10 -5.83 -12.42 -0.42
N ALA A 11 -5.00 -11.69 0.31
CA ALA A 11 -5.47 -10.87 1.43
C ALA A 11 -6.28 -9.68 0.92
N VAL A 12 -7.30 -9.29 1.68
CA VAL A 12 -8.13 -8.13 1.38
C VAL A 12 -8.24 -7.28 2.64
N VAL A 13 -8.03 -5.98 2.51
CA VAL A 13 -8.11 -5.05 3.64
C VAL A 13 -9.04 -3.90 3.26
N ASP A 14 -9.99 -3.60 4.13
CA ASP A 14 -10.86 -2.44 3.95
C ASP A 14 -10.07 -1.17 4.27
N LEU A 15 -10.24 -0.15 3.44
CA LEU A 15 -9.52 1.12 3.60
C LEU A 15 -10.34 2.08 4.46
N ARG A 16 -10.38 1.79 5.76
CA ARG A 16 -11.00 2.64 6.79
C ARG A 16 -9.97 3.50 7.48
N HIS A 17 -8.77 2.96 7.64
CA HIS A 17 -7.64 3.61 8.32
C HIS A 17 -6.40 3.35 7.49
N ASP A 18 -5.31 4.00 7.87
CA ASP A 18 -4.02 3.75 7.22
C ASP A 18 -3.68 2.26 7.29
N VAL A 19 -2.98 1.77 6.27
CA VAL A 19 -2.53 0.38 6.20
C VAL A 19 -1.03 0.40 6.00
N VAL A 20 -0.29 -0.27 6.87
CA VAL A 20 1.17 -0.42 6.73
C VAL A 20 1.45 -1.81 6.19
N VAL A 21 2.22 -1.89 5.13
CA VAL A 21 2.45 -3.12 4.36
C VAL A 21 3.91 -3.51 4.41
N GLY A 22 4.19 -4.80 4.60
CA GLY A 22 5.55 -5.30 4.58
C GLY A 22 5.63 -6.76 5.02
N ARG A 23 6.87 -7.28 5.14
CA ARG A 23 7.10 -8.65 5.64
C ARG A 23 6.83 -8.74 7.13
N ALA A 24 7.14 -7.67 7.87
CA ALA A 24 6.96 -7.60 9.31
C ALA A 24 6.61 -6.15 9.66
N PRO A 25 5.43 -5.67 9.21
CA PRO A 25 5.06 -4.27 9.41
C PRO A 25 4.86 -3.96 10.89
N ALA A 26 5.19 -2.74 11.25
CA ALA A 26 4.99 -2.25 12.61
C ALA A 26 3.93 -1.16 12.61
N ALA A 27 3.10 -1.16 13.64
CA ALA A 27 2.10 -0.11 13.81
C ALA A 27 2.78 1.15 14.32
N THR A 28 2.86 2.15 13.45
CA THR A 28 3.37 3.47 13.83
C THR A 28 2.24 4.45 13.61
N PRO A 29 1.40 4.69 14.62
CA PRO A 29 0.26 5.58 14.44
C PRO A 29 0.73 7.02 14.24
N ARG A 30 0.04 7.73 13.34
CA ARG A 30 0.26 9.16 13.19
C ARG A 30 -0.50 9.89 14.29
N PRO A 31 0.01 11.04 14.78
CA PRO A 31 -0.67 11.79 15.85
C PRO A 31 -2.12 12.10 15.48
N GLY A 32 -3.04 11.84 16.40
CA GLY A 32 -4.46 12.12 16.20
C GLY A 32 -5.17 11.15 15.27
N ARG A 33 -4.53 10.05 14.88
CA ARG A 33 -5.09 9.06 13.97
C ARG A 33 -5.23 7.71 14.64
N PRO A 34 -6.19 6.88 14.22
CA PRO A 34 -6.26 5.50 14.71
C PRO A 34 -5.01 4.72 14.34
N SER A 35 -4.75 3.66 15.07
CA SER A 35 -3.64 2.77 14.72
C SER A 35 -3.88 2.17 13.34
N PRO A 36 -2.83 2.06 12.51
CA PRO A 36 -2.98 1.49 11.17
C PRO A 36 -3.26 0.01 11.23
N GLU A 37 -3.89 -0.51 10.18
CA GLU A 37 -3.94 -1.94 9.96
C GLU A 37 -2.61 -2.41 9.40
N LEU A 38 -2.26 -3.65 9.68
CA LEU A 38 -1.02 -4.23 9.19
C LEU A 38 -1.33 -5.29 8.15
N LEU A 39 -0.74 -5.15 6.98
CA LEU A 39 -0.89 -6.13 5.91
C LEU A 39 0.45 -6.84 5.73
N ILE A 40 0.48 -8.10 6.11
CA ILE A 40 1.71 -8.90 6.06
C ILE A 40 1.83 -9.54 4.69
N ILE A 41 2.97 -9.32 4.04
CA ILE A 41 3.28 -9.93 2.76
C ILE A 41 4.25 -11.08 3.01
N THR A 42 3.79 -12.29 2.80
CA THR A 42 4.65 -13.47 2.88
C THR A 42 5.46 -13.56 1.59
N ASP A 43 6.76 -13.52 1.73
CA ASP A 43 7.66 -13.44 0.58
C ASP A 43 8.91 -14.26 0.84
N ALA A 44 8.99 -15.42 0.19
CA ALA A 44 10.09 -16.35 0.39
C ALA A 44 11.44 -15.75 -0.02
N ASP A 45 11.44 -14.89 -1.02
CA ASP A 45 12.66 -14.26 -1.53
C ASP A 45 13.04 -13.00 -0.77
N LYS A 46 12.19 -12.57 0.14
CA LYS A 46 12.42 -11.37 0.97
C LYS A 46 12.69 -10.12 0.14
N SER A 47 12.04 -10.01 -1.02
CA SER A 47 12.16 -8.81 -1.84
C SER A 47 11.34 -7.66 -1.28
N ALA A 48 10.33 -7.93 -0.45
CA ALA A 48 9.65 -6.88 0.28
C ALA A 48 10.41 -6.53 1.55
N SER A 49 10.47 -5.25 1.88
CA SER A 49 11.07 -4.78 3.12
C SER A 49 10.15 -5.12 4.30
N LYS A 50 10.71 -5.16 5.51
CA LYS A 50 9.91 -5.39 6.72
C LYS A 50 8.77 -4.39 6.82
N VAL A 51 9.08 -3.12 6.66
CA VAL A 51 8.09 -2.05 6.53
C VAL A 51 8.32 -1.47 5.15
N HIS A 52 7.43 -1.77 4.21
CA HIS A 52 7.67 -1.48 2.80
C HIS A 52 6.98 -0.21 2.33
N CYS A 53 5.67 -0.13 2.52
CA CYS A 53 4.90 1.04 2.11
C CYS A 53 3.68 1.19 3.00
N ALA A 54 2.98 2.31 2.85
CA ALA A 54 1.73 2.53 3.56
C ALA A 54 0.71 3.10 2.59
N VAL A 55 -0.56 2.74 2.80
CA VAL A 55 -1.68 3.42 2.16
C VAL A 55 -2.27 4.34 3.22
N ARG A 56 -2.31 5.63 2.90
CA ARG A 56 -2.83 6.66 3.80
C ARG A 56 -4.26 6.97 3.46
N VAL A 57 -5.10 7.04 4.46
CA VAL A 57 -6.50 7.41 4.31
C VAL A 57 -6.67 8.80 4.90
N GLU A 58 -7.00 9.79 4.07
CA GLU A 58 -7.14 11.19 4.47
C GLU A 58 -8.53 11.67 4.07
N ASP A 59 -9.45 11.72 5.01
CA ASP A 59 -10.84 12.13 4.76
C ASP A 59 -11.45 11.37 3.57
N TRP A 60 -11.44 11.96 2.39
CA TRP A 60 -12.01 11.36 1.18
C TRP A 60 -10.96 10.89 0.19
N ASP A 61 -9.69 11.02 0.53
CA ASP A 61 -8.59 10.76 -0.39
C ASP A 61 -7.73 9.60 0.08
N LEU A 62 -7.14 8.92 -0.89
CA LEU A 62 -6.18 7.85 -0.66
C LEU A 62 -4.83 8.27 -1.22
N ALA A 63 -3.77 7.86 -0.54
CA ALA A 63 -2.40 8.06 -1.03
C ALA A 63 -1.56 6.84 -0.69
N VAL A 64 -0.51 6.62 -1.45
CA VAL A 64 0.49 5.59 -1.16
C VAL A 64 1.84 6.25 -0.91
N GLU A 65 2.56 5.70 0.05
CA GLU A 65 3.85 6.23 0.45
C GLU A 65 4.86 5.09 0.60
N ASP A 66 6.00 5.19 -0.08
CA ASP A 66 7.10 4.26 0.12
C ASP A 66 7.78 4.62 1.44
N LEU A 67 8.01 3.63 2.29
CA LEU A 67 8.59 3.86 3.61
C LEU A 67 10.08 3.53 3.65
N GLY A 68 10.78 3.84 2.55
CA GLY A 68 12.22 3.59 2.46
C GLY A 68 12.55 2.16 2.09
N SER A 69 11.70 1.51 1.29
CA SER A 69 11.91 0.11 0.91
C SER A 69 13.18 -0.08 0.10
N SER A 70 13.82 -1.24 0.26
CA SER A 70 15.08 -1.55 -0.43
C SER A 70 14.89 -1.69 -1.93
N ASN A 71 13.79 -2.33 -2.36
CA ASN A 71 13.58 -2.63 -3.78
C ASN A 71 12.55 -1.73 -4.45
N GLY A 72 11.96 -0.81 -3.71
CA GLY A 72 11.07 0.20 -4.25
C GLY A 72 9.60 -0.19 -4.21
N THR A 73 8.77 0.83 -4.26
CA THR A 73 7.33 0.73 -4.42
C THR A 73 6.99 1.43 -5.73
N PHE A 74 6.19 0.76 -6.57
CA PHE A 74 5.86 1.27 -7.89
C PHE A 74 4.36 1.44 -8.02
N LEU A 75 3.96 2.51 -8.69
CA LEU A 75 2.55 2.78 -8.97
C LEU A 75 2.27 2.43 -10.42
N LEU A 76 1.30 1.54 -10.63
CA LEU A 76 0.92 1.08 -11.95
C LEU A 76 -0.48 1.58 -12.25
N ARG A 77 -0.61 2.35 -13.34
CA ARG A 77 -1.89 2.88 -13.79
C ARG A 77 -2.16 2.45 -15.21
N PRO A 78 -3.43 2.22 -15.56
CA PRO A 78 -3.77 1.83 -16.93
C PRO A 78 -3.24 2.83 -17.94
N GLY A 79 -2.60 2.32 -19.00
CA GLY A 79 -2.10 3.14 -20.08
C GLY A 79 -0.87 3.97 -19.76
N ARG A 80 -0.23 3.75 -18.61
CA ARG A 80 0.95 4.50 -18.20
C ARG A 80 2.09 3.57 -17.85
N ALA A 81 3.31 4.05 -17.99
CA ALA A 81 4.48 3.31 -17.57
C ALA A 81 4.53 3.22 -16.04
N PRO A 82 5.09 2.15 -15.47
CA PRO A 82 5.26 2.05 -14.03
C PRO A 82 6.08 3.23 -13.51
N ARG A 83 5.66 3.74 -12.34
CA ARG A 83 6.33 4.87 -11.72
C ARG A 83 6.85 4.47 -10.35
N ARG A 84 8.17 4.55 -10.16
CA ARG A 84 8.75 4.32 -8.86
C ARG A 84 8.49 5.52 -7.96
N LEU A 85 8.02 5.26 -6.75
CA LEU A 85 7.72 6.32 -5.79
C LEU A 85 8.99 6.80 -5.11
N ALA A 86 9.11 8.11 -4.92
CA ALA A 86 10.17 8.65 -4.08
C ALA A 86 9.89 8.27 -2.63
N PRO A 87 10.92 7.88 -1.86
CA PRO A 87 10.70 7.51 -0.46
C PRO A 87 10.08 8.65 0.34
N HIS A 88 9.10 8.30 1.17
CA HIS A 88 8.43 9.23 2.09
C HIS A 88 7.73 10.39 1.40
N SER A 89 7.35 10.20 0.14
CA SER A 89 6.64 11.19 -0.65
C SER A 89 5.30 10.61 -1.09
N PRO A 90 4.19 10.95 -0.40
CA PRO A 90 2.89 10.36 -0.74
C PRO A 90 2.43 10.73 -2.15
N GLU A 91 1.81 9.77 -2.82
CA GLU A 91 1.22 9.94 -4.15
C GLU A 91 -0.26 9.62 -4.07
N PRO A 92 -1.13 10.43 -4.71
CA PRO A 92 -2.55 10.14 -4.72
C PRO A 92 -2.86 8.78 -5.37
N LEU A 93 -3.84 8.09 -4.79
CA LEU A 93 -4.33 6.81 -5.29
C LEU A 93 -5.78 6.94 -5.71
N ALA A 94 -6.16 6.16 -6.72
CA ALA A 94 -7.54 6.05 -7.17
C ALA A 94 -7.90 4.57 -7.34
N VAL A 95 -9.20 4.29 -7.34
CA VAL A 95 -9.70 2.95 -7.64
C VAL A 95 -9.18 2.53 -9.00
N GLY A 96 -8.68 1.31 -9.09
CA GLY A 96 -8.08 0.77 -10.31
C GLY A 96 -6.57 0.85 -10.33
N ASP A 97 -5.96 1.68 -9.46
CA ASP A 97 -4.51 1.73 -9.37
C ASP A 97 -3.97 0.45 -8.74
N VAL A 98 -2.76 0.08 -9.13
CA VAL A 98 -2.07 -1.08 -8.58
C VAL A 98 -0.75 -0.61 -7.98
N ILE A 99 -0.49 -1.05 -6.76
CA ILE A 99 0.76 -0.79 -6.07
C ILE A 99 1.62 -2.05 -6.17
N SER A 100 2.83 -1.92 -6.71
CA SER A 100 3.75 -3.05 -6.83
C SER A 100 4.85 -2.94 -5.78
N LEU A 101 5.03 -3.99 -5.00
CA LEU A 101 6.10 -4.10 -4.02
C LEU A 101 7.24 -4.90 -4.65
N ALA A 102 7.88 -4.31 -5.63
CA ALA A 102 8.93 -4.95 -6.41
C ALA A 102 8.44 -6.31 -6.92
N ASP A 103 9.15 -7.40 -6.66
CA ASP A 103 8.77 -8.74 -7.10
C ASP A 103 7.95 -9.51 -6.07
N ALA A 104 7.65 -8.90 -4.91
CA ALA A 104 7.02 -9.61 -3.80
C ALA A 104 5.52 -9.78 -3.98
N ALA A 105 4.82 -8.71 -4.33
CA ALA A 105 3.36 -8.72 -4.41
C ALA A 105 2.85 -7.48 -5.10
N THR A 106 1.58 -7.52 -5.48
CA THR A 106 0.86 -6.34 -5.94
C THR A 106 -0.37 -6.13 -5.07
N LEU A 107 -0.77 -4.86 -4.94
CA LEU A 107 -1.97 -4.46 -4.21
C LEU A 107 -2.85 -3.69 -5.16
N THR A 108 -4.07 -4.13 -5.36
CA THR A 108 -5.02 -3.46 -6.24
C THR A 108 -6.01 -2.65 -5.40
N VAL A 109 -6.23 -1.40 -5.78
CA VAL A 109 -7.22 -0.55 -5.13
C VAL A 109 -8.56 -0.82 -5.79
N GLU A 110 -9.51 -1.35 -5.02
CA GLU A 110 -10.84 -1.70 -5.50
C GLU A 110 -11.88 -0.78 -4.90
N ASP A 111 -13.01 -0.65 -5.61
CA ASP A 111 -14.14 0.10 -5.13
C ASP A 111 -14.71 -0.55 -3.87
N ALA A 112 -15.19 0.28 -2.94
CA ALA A 112 -15.85 -0.19 -1.73
C ALA A 112 -17.20 -0.80 -2.00
N ASP A 113 -17.85 -0.38 -3.07
CA ASP A 113 -19.16 -0.91 -3.46
C ASP A 113 -19.00 -2.21 -4.19
N GLU A 114 -19.86 -3.13 -3.89
CA GLU A 114 -19.83 -4.35 -4.60
C GLU A 114 -21.15 -4.84 -4.96
#